data_06f362d4824fdbd4157707011d10a4fe
#
_entry.id   06f362d4824fdbd4157707011d10a4fe
#
_cell.length_a   1.000
_cell.length_b   1.000
_cell.length_c   1.000
_cell.angle_alpha   90.00
_cell.angle_beta   90.00
_cell.angle_gamma   90.00
#
_symmetry.space_group_name_H-M   'P 1'
#
loop_
_entity.id
_entity.type
_entity.pdbx_description
1 polymer ?
#
loop_
_entity_poly.entity_id
_entity_poly.type
_entity_poly.pdbx_seq_one_letter_code
_entity_poly.pdbx_strand_id
1 'polypeptide(L)'
;MRSKNFSWRYSLAATVLLLSPFDLLASLGMDMYLPAVPFMPNALGTTASTIQLTLTTYLVMIGAGQLLFGPLSDRLGRRPVLLGGGLAYVVASMGLALTSSAEVFLGLRILQACGASACLVSTFATVRDIYAGREESNVIYGILGSMLAMVPAVGPLLGALVDMWLGWRAIFA
;
A
#
# COMPACT_ATOMS: atom_id res chain seq x y z
N MET A 1 -27.25 -17.39 -4.73
CA MET A 1 -26.30 -16.41 -4.19
C MET A 1 -27.04 -15.45 -3.26
N ARG A 2 -26.81 -15.53 -1.95
CA ARG A 2 -27.47 -14.67 -0.96
C ARG A 2 -26.85 -13.27 -1.05
N SER A 3 -27.55 -12.29 -1.60
CA SER A 3 -27.21 -10.89 -1.42
C SER A 3 -27.39 -10.57 0.07
N LYS A 4 -26.31 -10.53 0.83
CA LYS A 4 -26.34 -9.87 2.13
C LYS A 4 -26.56 -8.40 1.81
N ASN A 5 -27.74 -7.87 2.10
CA ASN A 5 -28.03 -6.45 2.09
C ASN A 5 -27.10 -5.76 3.10
N PHE A 6 -25.89 -5.46 2.65
CA PHE A 6 -24.94 -4.65 3.41
C PHE A 6 -25.38 -3.20 3.23
N SER A 7 -26.14 -2.68 4.20
CA SER A 7 -26.52 -1.27 4.20
C SER A 7 -25.29 -0.42 4.53
N TRP A 8 -24.54 -0.02 3.51
CA TRP A 8 -23.51 0.99 3.65
C TRP A 8 -24.16 2.33 3.97
N ARG A 9 -23.93 2.84 5.17
CA ARG A 9 -24.59 4.06 5.69
C ARG A 9 -23.73 5.31 5.59
N TYR A 10 -22.53 5.20 5.02
CA TYR A 10 -21.62 6.34 4.94
C TYR A 10 -21.89 7.19 3.71
N SER A 11 -21.69 8.50 3.85
CA SER A 11 -21.70 9.44 2.73
C SER A 11 -20.50 9.17 1.78
N LEU A 12 -20.58 9.69 0.56
CA LEU A 12 -19.49 9.61 -0.42
C LEU A 12 -18.15 10.10 0.18
N ALA A 13 -18.17 11.28 0.84
CA ALA A 13 -16.97 11.83 1.47
C ALA A 13 -16.40 10.92 2.56
N ALA A 14 -17.25 10.33 3.41
CA ALA A 14 -16.81 9.38 4.44
C ALA A 14 -16.23 8.10 3.83
N THR A 15 -16.80 7.62 2.72
CA THR A 15 -16.28 6.46 2.00
C THR A 15 -14.87 6.71 1.44
N VAL A 16 -14.68 7.86 0.79
CA VAL A 16 -13.36 8.25 0.28
C VAL A 16 -12.36 8.40 1.42
N LEU A 17 -12.70 9.10 2.49
CA LEU A 17 -11.81 9.29 3.65
C LEU A 17 -11.43 7.97 4.34
N LEU A 18 -12.34 7.00 4.40
CA LEU A 18 -12.07 5.69 5.01
C LEU A 18 -11.21 4.80 4.12
N LEU A 19 -11.34 4.88 2.80
CA LEU A 19 -10.67 4.00 1.85
C LEU A 19 -9.35 4.57 1.32
N SER A 20 -9.22 5.91 1.23
CA SER A 20 -8.02 6.54 0.67
C SER A 20 -6.71 6.17 1.38
N PRO A 21 -6.62 6.02 2.72
CA PRO A 21 -5.37 5.59 3.33
C PRO A 21 -4.92 4.23 2.83
N PHE A 22 -5.84 3.28 2.69
CA PHE A 22 -5.54 1.93 2.20
C PHE A 22 -5.15 1.88 0.72
N ASP A 23 -5.73 2.79 -0.09
CA ASP A 23 -5.40 2.95 -1.50
C ASP A 23 -3.98 3.50 -1.70
N LEU A 24 -3.60 4.48 -0.88
CA LEU A 24 -2.31 5.14 -0.98
C LEU A 24 -1.13 4.31 -0.47
N LEU A 25 -1.34 3.31 0.39
CA LEU A 25 -0.26 2.50 1.00
C LEU A 25 0.70 1.91 -0.04
N ALA A 26 0.16 1.39 -1.14
CA ALA A 26 0.97 0.75 -2.17
C ALA A 26 1.96 1.71 -2.83
N SER A 27 1.51 2.90 -3.20
CA SER A 27 2.32 3.90 -3.89
C SER A 27 3.20 4.67 -2.92
N LEU A 28 2.67 5.12 -1.78
CA LEU A 28 3.48 5.83 -0.78
C LEU A 28 4.62 4.96 -0.24
N GLY A 29 4.37 3.67 0.02
CA GLY A 29 5.40 2.74 0.47
C GLY A 29 6.55 2.53 -0.53
N MET A 30 6.32 2.85 -1.80
CA MET A 30 7.36 2.86 -2.85
C MET A 30 8.01 4.23 -3.00
N ASP A 31 7.19 5.26 -3.21
CA ASP A 31 7.66 6.57 -3.67
C ASP A 31 8.39 7.36 -2.56
N MET A 32 7.95 7.24 -1.31
CA MET A 32 8.65 7.84 -0.17
C MET A 32 10.02 7.19 0.09
N TYR A 33 10.19 5.93 -0.28
CA TYR A 33 11.44 5.21 -0.11
C TYR A 33 12.51 5.57 -1.15
N LEU A 34 12.11 6.00 -2.37
CA LEU A 34 13.03 6.26 -3.49
C LEU A 34 14.20 7.19 -3.17
N PRO A 35 14.03 8.32 -2.45
CA PRO A 35 15.15 9.22 -2.13
C PRO A 35 16.22 8.58 -1.22
N ALA A 36 15.83 7.63 -0.36
CA ALA A 36 16.74 6.96 0.55
C ALA A 36 17.56 5.84 -0.14
N VAL A 37 17.11 5.31 -1.27
CA VAL A 37 17.71 4.17 -1.99
C VAL A 37 19.22 4.32 -2.21
N PRO A 38 19.78 5.47 -2.65
CA PRO A 38 21.21 5.62 -2.87
C PRO A 38 22.07 5.45 -1.60
N PHE A 39 21.52 5.72 -0.43
CA PHE A 39 22.22 5.68 0.85
C PHE A 39 22.07 4.32 1.57
N MET A 40 21.06 3.54 1.20
CA MET A 40 20.72 2.27 1.83
C MET A 40 21.81 1.18 1.76
N PRO A 41 22.62 1.06 0.68
CA PRO A 41 23.70 0.07 0.64
C PRO A 41 24.66 0.22 1.82
N ASN A 42 25.08 1.45 2.12
CA ASN A 42 25.94 1.73 3.26
C ASN A 42 25.24 1.53 4.60
N ALA A 43 23.96 1.92 4.69
CA ALA A 43 23.18 1.82 5.92
C ALA A 43 22.87 0.37 6.35
N LEU A 44 22.76 -0.55 5.38
CA LEU A 44 22.46 -1.98 5.59
C LEU A 44 23.68 -2.89 5.34
N GLY A 45 24.86 -2.33 5.06
CA GLY A 45 26.08 -3.11 4.80
C GLY A 45 25.94 -4.07 3.60
N THR A 46 25.29 -3.62 2.53
CA THR A 46 24.97 -4.45 1.36
C THR A 46 25.31 -3.76 0.04
N THR A 47 24.94 -4.36 -1.09
CA THR A 47 25.21 -3.83 -2.42
C THR A 47 24.01 -3.03 -2.96
N ALA A 48 24.28 -2.11 -3.91
CA ALA A 48 23.22 -1.38 -4.62
C ALA A 48 22.26 -2.33 -5.36
N SER A 49 22.78 -3.45 -5.89
CA SER A 49 21.97 -4.48 -6.54
C SER A 49 20.95 -5.10 -5.59
N THR A 50 21.35 -5.39 -4.34
CA THR A 50 20.42 -5.91 -3.30
C THR A 50 19.33 -4.91 -2.98
N ILE A 51 19.65 -3.62 -2.90
CA ILE A 51 18.65 -2.57 -2.64
C ILE A 51 17.71 -2.41 -3.83
N GLN A 52 18.21 -2.43 -5.07
CA GLN A 52 17.36 -2.44 -6.26
C GLN A 52 16.43 -3.65 -6.30
N LEU A 53 16.88 -4.81 -5.84
CA LEU A 53 16.04 -6.00 -5.73
C LEU A 53 14.85 -5.78 -4.80
N THR A 54 14.99 -4.99 -3.73
CA THR A 54 13.86 -4.66 -2.83
C THR A 54 12.77 -3.87 -3.54
N LEU A 55 13.13 -2.96 -4.45
CA LEU A 55 12.18 -2.19 -5.26
C LEU A 55 11.48 -3.10 -6.28
N THR A 56 12.26 -3.87 -7.04
CA THR A 56 11.72 -4.80 -8.04
C THR A 56 10.77 -5.80 -7.41
N THR A 57 11.19 -6.42 -6.30
CA THR A 57 10.37 -7.40 -5.58
C THR A 57 9.08 -6.78 -5.05
N TYR A 58 9.15 -5.56 -4.55
CA TYR A 58 7.96 -4.83 -4.08
C TYR A 58 6.94 -4.65 -5.21
N LEU A 59 7.37 -4.18 -6.39
CA LEU A 59 6.49 -3.99 -7.56
C LEU A 59 5.92 -5.31 -8.07
N VAL A 60 6.75 -6.35 -8.18
CA VAL A 60 6.31 -7.69 -8.61
C VAL A 60 5.27 -8.24 -7.64
N MET A 61 5.50 -8.08 -6.33
CA MET A 61 4.57 -8.58 -5.32
C MET A 61 3.25 -7.79 -5.28
N ILE A 62 3.26 -6.48 -5.54
CA ILE A 62 2.02 -5.73 -5.72
C ILE A 62 1.23 -6.27 -6.91
N GLY A 63 1.87 -6.48 -8.06
CA GLY A 63 1.21 -7.00 -9.25
C GLY A 63 0.69 -8.43 -9.06
N ALA A 64 1.54 -9.34 -8.60
CA ALA A 64 1.17 -10.74 -8.33
C ALA A 64 0.10 -10.85 -7.24
N GLY A 65 0.22 -10.03 -6.20
CA GLY A 65 -0.73 -9.98 -5.09
C GLY A 65 -2.14 -9.60 -5.54
N GLN A 66 -2.30 -8.72 -6.54
CA GLN A 66 -3.62 -8.37 -7.07
C GLN A 66 -4.34 -9.60 -7.64
N LEU A 67 -3.61 -10.51 -8.31
CA LEU A 67 -4.18 -11.75 -8.84
C LEU A 67 -4.60 -12.72 -7.72
N LEU A 68 -3.89 -12.73 -6.60
CA LEU A 68 -4.17 -13.60 -5.45
C LEU A 68 -5.26 -13.02 -4.53
N PHE A 69 -5.14 -11.75 -4.17
CA PHE A 69 -6.06 -11.12 -3.21
C PHE A 69 -7.41 -10.74 -3.82
N GLY A 70 -7.53 -10.65 -5.15
CA GLY A 70 -8.82 -10.50 -5.84
C GLY A 70 -9.78 -11.63 -5.46
N PRO A 71 -9.54 -12.87 -5.91
CA PRO A 71 -10.38 -14.02 -5.57
C PRO A 71 -10.45 -14.31 -4.07
N LEU A 72 -9.39 -14.03 -3.31
CA LEU A 72 -9.37 -14.23 -1.87
C LEU A 72 -10.35 -13.29 -1.18
N SER A 73 -10.38 -12.01 -1.58
CA SER A 73 -11.31 -11.02 -1.03
C SER A 73 -12.77 -11.28 -1.44
N ASP A 74 -12.99 -11.94 -2.59
CA ASP A 74 -14.32 -12.40 -3.00
C ASP A 74 -14.83 -13.55 -2.11
N ARG A 75 -13.95 -14.43 -1.67
CA ARG A 75 -14.30 -15.59 -0.83
C ARG A 75 -14.40 -15.26 0.66
N LEU A 76 -13.43 -14.56 1.21
CA LEU A 76 -13.35 -14.25 2.64
C LEU A 76 -14.14 -12.98 3.00
N GLY A 77 -14.45 -12.15 2.01
CA GLY A 77 -15.06 -10.82 2.18
C GLY A 77 -14.02 -9.71 2.16
N ARG A 78 -14.47 -8.49 1.77
CA ARG A 78 -13.59 -7.32 1.61
C ARG A 78 -12.93 -6.87 2.91
N ARG A 79 -13.73 -6.79 3.98
CA ARG A 79 -13.30 -6.25 5.26
C ARG A 79 -12.14 -7.03 5.91
N PRO A 80 -12.19 -8.37 6.08
CA PRO A 80 -11.09 -9.11 6.69
C PRO A 80 -9.80 -9.05 5.85
N VAL A 81 -9.90 -9.05 4.51
CA VAL A 81 -8.72 -8.95 3.63
C VAL A 81 -8.12 -7.55 3.69
N LEU A 82 -8.93 -6.50 3.70
CA LEU A 82 -8.50 -5.11 3.87
C LEU A 82 -7.76 -4.90 5.20
N LEU A 83 -8.39 -5.31 6.31
CA LEU A 83 -7.82 -5.12 7.64
C LEU A 83 -6.58 -6.00 7.88
N GLY A 84 -6.61 -7.25 7.41
CA GLY A 84 -5.46 -8.17 7.48
C GLY A 84 -4.28 -7.66 6.64
N GLY A 85 -4.56 -7.14 5.44
CA GLY A 85 -3.56 -6.50 4.59
C GLY A 85 -2.95 -5.27 5.23
N GLY A 86 -3.79 -4.38 5.80
CA GLY A 86 -3.34 -3.20 6.53
C GLY A 86 -2.48 -3.54 7.74
N LEU A 87 -2.89 -4.55 8.52
CA LEU A 87 -2.10 -5.02 9.66
C LEU A 87 -0.75 -5.59 9.22
N ALA A 88 -0.73 -6.41 8.18
CA ALA A 88 0.51 -6.96 7.61
C ALA A 88 1.44 -5.85 7.12
N TYR A 89 0.88 -4.82 6.47
CA TYR A 89 1.64 -3.64 6.03
C TYR A 89 2.28 -2.91 7.22
N VAL A 90 1.51 -2.61 8.27
CA VAL A 90 2.00 -1.90 9.46
C VAL A 90 3.10 -2.71 10.16
N VAL A 91 2.88 -4.00 10.40
CA VAL A 91 3.87 -4.88 11.05
C VAL A 91 5.16 -4.95 10.23
N ALA A 92 5.05 -5.09 8.91
CA ALA A 92 6.20 -5.09 8.02
C ALA A 92 6.94 -3.74 8.04
N SER A 93 6.21 -2.63 8.02
CA SER A 93 6.78 -1.27 8.08
C SER A 93 7.54 -1.03 9.38
N MET A 94 6.96 -1.40 10.51
CA MET A 94 7.67 -1.33 11.81
C MET A 94 8.95 -2.18 11.81
N GLY A 95 8.88 -3.39 11.25
CA GLY A 95 10.06 -4.24 11.09
C GLY A 95 11.15 -3.61 10.21
N LEU A 96 10.75 -2.96 9.10
CA LEU A 96 11.66 -2.23 8.19
C LEU A 96 12.37 -1.07 8.89
N ALA A 97 11.66 -0.33 9.74
CA ALA A 97 12.24 0.75 10.54
C ALA A 97 13.28 0.27 11.55
N LEU A 98 13.14 -0.96 12.05
CA LEU A 98 13.98 -1.51 13.14
C LEU A 98 15.14 -2.38 12.64
N THR A 99 15.04 -2.96 11.44
CA THR A 99 16.04 -3.91 10.97
C THR A 99 17.35 -3.24 10.53
N SER A 100 18.45 -3.98 10.71
CA SER A 100 19.77 -3.63 10.16
C SER A 100 20.30 -4.71 9.19
N SER A 101 19.53 -5.79 8.95
CA SER A 101 19.89 -6.86 8.02
C SER A 101 19.23 -6.63 6.66
N ALA A 102 20.00 -6.64 5.57
CA ALA A 102 19.48 -6.51 4.21
C ALA A 102 18.55 -7.65 3.81
N GLU A 103 18.80 -8.87 4.26
CA GLU A 103 17.97 -10.05 3.98
C GLU A 103 16.60 -9.93 4.67
N VAL A 104 16.59 -9.55 5.95
CA VAL A 104 15.35 -9.30 6.70
C VAL A 104 14.59 -8.14 6.08
N PHE A 105 15.30 -7.08 5.67
CA PHE A 105 14.71 -5.94 4.97
C PHE A 105 13.99 -6.38 3.68
N LEU A 106 14.63 -7.21 2.85
CA LEU A 106 14.01 -7.75 1.63
C LEU A 106 12.76 -8.57 1.95
N GLY A 107 12.82 -9.46 2.93
CA GLY A 107 11.66 -10.27 3.35
C GLY A 107 10.49 -9.41 3.86
N LEU A 108 10.79 -8.38 4.63
CA LEU A 108 9.78 -7.43 5.12
C LEU A 108 9.18 -6.58 3.99
N ARG A 109 9.95 -6.23 2.97
CA ARG A 109 9.45 -5.54 1.76
C ARG A 109 8.46 -6.42 0.99
N ILE A 110 8.69 -7.73 0.92
CA ILE A 110 7.73 -8.68 0.34
C ILE A 110 6.42 -8.69 1.14
N LEU A 111 6.51 -8.80 2.46
CA LEU A 111 5.33 -8.80 3.35
C LEU A 111 4.56 -7.47 3.25
N GLN A 112 5.28 -6.34 3.24
CA GLN A 112 4.70 -5.01 3.07
C GLN A 112 3.95 -4.88 1.75
N ALA A 113 4.54 -5.35 0.64
CA ALA A 113 3.91 -5.34 -0.68
C ALA A 113 2.67 -6.23 -0.75
N CYS A 114 2.68 -7.40 -0.11
CA CYS A 114 1.51 -8.25 0.01
C CYS A 114 0.37 -7.53 0.76
N GLY A 115 0.69 -6.89 1.89
CA GLY A 115 -0.28 -6.10 2.64
C GLY A 115 -0.87 -4.95 1.83
N ALA A 116 -0.01 -4.18 1.14
CA ALA A 116 -0.42 -3.09 0.26
C ALA A 116 -1.33 -3.56 -0.88
N SER A 117 -0.97 -4.66 -1.53
CA SER A 117 -1.76 -5.25 -2.61
C SER A 117 -3.14 -5.71 -2.14
N ALA A 118 -3.22 -6.35 -0.97
CA ALA A 118 -4.48 -6.76 -0.36
C ALA A 118 -5.39 -5.55 -0.06
N CYS A 119 -4.81 -4.45 0.44
CA CYS A 119 -5.51 -3.19 0.69
C CYS A 119 -6.03 -2.58 -0.61
N LEU A 120 -5.17 -2.44 -1.62
CA LEU A 120 -5.50 -1.86 -2.92
C LEU A 120 -6.68 -2.57 -3.57
N VAL A 121 -6.57 -3.90 -3.72
CA VAL A 121 -7.64 -4.73 -4.33
C VAL A 121 -8.94 -4.64 -3.55
N SER A 122 -8.87 -4.74 -2.22
CA SER A 122 -10.08 -4.71 -1.38
C SER A 122 -10.75 -3.34 -1.39
N THR A 123 -10.00 -2.24 -1.50
CA THR A 123 -10.50 -0.88 -1.65
C THR A 123 -11.34 -0.74 -2.91
N PHE A 124 -10.75 -1.03 -4.08
CA PHE A 124 -11.48 -0.93 -5.36
C PHE A 124 -12.65 -1.90 -5.45
N ALA A 125 -12.50 -3.12 -4.93
CA ALA A 125 -13.59 -4.08 -4.89
C ALA A 125 -14.74 -3.63 -3.95
N THR A 126 -14.42 -2.98 -2.83
CA THR A 126 -15.42 -2.42 -1.92
C THR A 126 -16.23 -1.32 -2.60
N VAL A 127 -15.57 -0.38 -3.29
CA VAL A 127 -16.25 0.67 -4.07
C VAL A 127 -17.16 0.05 -5.12
N ARG A 128 -16.66 -0.92 -5.89
CA ARG A 128 -17.45 -1.63 -6.90
C ARG A 128 -18.70 -2.29 -6.32
N ASP A 129 -18.55 -2.98 -5.18
CA ASP A 129 -19.65 -3.76 -4.60
C ASP A 129 -20.72 -2.86 -3.96
N ILE A 130 -20.34 -1.70 -3.41
CA ILE A 130 -21.25 -0.76 -2.73
C ILE A 130 -21.95 0.17 -3.71
N TYR A 131 -21.21 0.66 -4.71
CA TYR A 131 -21.69 1.69 -5.64
C TYR A 131 -21.98 1.14 -7.05
N ALA A 132 -22.15 -0.19 -7.19
CA ALA A 132 -22.49 -0.82 -8.46
C ALA A 132 -23.71 -0.15 -9.13
N GLY A 133 -23.52 0.33 -10.36
CA GLY A 133 -24.57 0.96 -11.16
C GLY A 133 -24.99 2.38 -10.71
N ARG A 134 -24.24 3.00 -9.80
CA ARG A 134 -24.45 4.39 -9.35
C ARG A 134 -23.43 5.33 -9.98
N GLU A 135 -23.82 6.55 -10.29
CA GLU A 135 -22.90 7.57 -10.82
C GLU A 135 -21.80 7.96 -9.83
N GLU A 136 -22.11 7.88 -8.53
CA GLU A 136 -21.15 8.14 -7.45
C GLU A 136 -19.92 7.22 -7.52
N SER A 137 -20.04 6.04 -8.11
CA SER A 137 -18.90 5.12 -8.33
C SER A 137 -17.79 5.79 -9.14
N ASN A 138 -18.15 6.47 -10.23
CA ASN A 138 -17.20 7.15 -11.10
C ASN A 138 -16.51 8.31 -10.36
N VAL A 139 -17.24 9.03 -9.52
CA VAL A 139 -16.69 10.12 -8.72
C VAL A 139 -15.65 9.57 -7.72
N ILE A 140 -15.97 8.47 -7.01
CA ILE A 140 -15.04 7.87 -6.05
C ILE A 140 -13.78 7.36 -6.75
N TYR A 141 -13.91 6.64 -7.87
CA TYR A 141 -12.75 6.18 -8.65
C TYR A 141 -11.92 7.36 -9.19
N GLY A 142 -12.58 8.43 -9.63
CA GLY A 142 -11.92 9.65 -10.07
C GLY A 142 -11.08 10.30 -8.96
N ILE A 143 -11.64 10.41 -7.74
CA ILE A 143 -10.93 10.97 -6.58
C ILE A 143 -9.76 10.08 -6.17
N LEU A 144 -9.99 8.76 -5.98
CA LEU A 144 -8.93 7.83 -5.59
C LEU A 144 -7.82 7.79 -6.65
N GLY A 145 -8.18 7.72 -7.94
CA GLY A 145 -7.21 7.77 -9.04
C GLY A 145 -6.43 9.07 -9.11
N SER A 146 -7.07 10.21 -8.85
CA SER A 146 -6.39 11.52 -8.80
C SER A 146 -5.40 11.60 -7.63
N MET A 147 -5.79 11.09 -6.46
CA MET A 147 -4.88 11.00 -5.30
C MET A 147 -3.67 10.12 -5.63
N LEU A 148 -3.91 8.95 -6.22
CA LEU A 148 -2.85 8.02 -6.62
C LEU A 148 -1.90 8.63 -7.66
N ALA A 149 -2.42 9.39 -8.63
CA ALA A 149 -1.64 10.07 -9.66
C ALA A 149 -0.73 11.19 -9.09
N MET A 150 -1.08 11.77 -7.93
CA MET A 150 -0.25 12.78 -7.26
C MET A 150 0.89 12.16 -6.44
N VAL A 151 0.79 10.90 -6.05
CA VAL A 151 1.78 10.25 -5.17
C VAL A 151 3.20 10.28 -5.76
N PRO A 152 3.45 9.99 -7.05
CA PRO A 152 4.80 10.03 -7.61
C PRO A 152 5.45 11.43 -7.58
N ALA A 153 4.65 12.49 -7.56
CA ALA A 153 5.15 13.86 -7.43
C ALA A 153 5.42 14.25 -5.98
N VAL A 154 4.51 13.89 -5.08
CA VAL A 154 4.55 14.31 -3.66
C VAL A 154 5.33 13.31 -2.80
N GLY A 155 5.22 12.02 -3.07
CA GLY A 155 5.84 10.95 -2.29
C GLY A 155 7.35 11.11 -2.12
N PRO A 156 8.13 11.26 -3.21
CA PRO A 156 9.58 11.46 -3.09
C PRO A 156 9.97 12.74 -2.34
N LEU A 157 9.20 13.82 -2.47
CA LEU A 157 9.44 15.06 -1.72
C LEU A 157 9.25 14.84 -0.22
N LEU A 158 8.14 14.21 0.16
CA LEU A 158 7.87 13.87 1.56
C LEU A 158 8.93 12.89 2.09
N GLY A 159 9.28 11.88 1.32
CA GLY A 159 10.32 10.91 1.66
C GLY A 159 11.68 11.57 1.90
N ALA A 160 12.09 12.49 1.03
CA ALA A 160 13.33 13.24 1.18
C ALA A 160 13.33 14.15 2.42
N LEU A 161 12.21 14.82 2.70
CA LEU A 161 12.06 15.65 3.90
C LEU A 161 12.14 14.80 5.17
N VAL A 162 11.45 13.67 5.20
CA VAL A 162 11.49 12.74 6.35
C VAL A 162 12.90 12.19 6.54
N ASP A 163 13.57 11.76 5.46
CA ASP A 163 14.94 11.25 5.53
C ASP A 163 15.92 12.30 6.05
N MET A 164 15.81 13.53 5.58
CA MET A 164 16.69 14.64 5.98
C MET A 164 16.54 15.02 7.46
N TRP A 165 15.34 14.94 8.04
CA TRP A 165 15.06 15.39 9.41
C TRP A 165 15.12 14.27 10.44
N LEU A 166 14.66 13.07 10.07
CA LEU A 166 14.45 11.95 10.99
C LEU A 166 15.24 10.68 10.57
N GLY A 167 15.85 10.71 9.39
CA GLY A 167 16.54 9.58 8.81
C GLY A 167 15.61 8.59 8.09
N TRP A 168 16.18 7.76 7.22
CA TRP A 168 15.45 6.83 6.35
C TRP A 168 14.52 5.85 7.09
N ARG A 169 14.85 5.49 8.33
CA ARG A 169 14.02 4.59 9.15
C ARG A 169 12.64 5.17 9.44
N ALA A 170 12.53 6.48 9.58
CA ALA A 170 11.27 7.17 9.83
C ALA A 170 10.31 7.15 8.62
N ILE A 171 10.81 6.83 7.41
CA ILE A 171 9.95 6.64 6.23
C ILE A 171 9.02 5.44 6.43
N PHE A 172 9.43 4.46 7.24
CA PHE A 172 8.68 3.25 7.52
C PHE A 172 7.93 3.27 8.86
N ALA A 173 8.15 4.26 9.72
CA ALA A 173 7.50 4.40 11.02
C ALA A 173 6.21 5.21 10.93
#